data_308b25ce218209d24bdfda3b42480367
#
_entry.id   308b25ce218209d24bdfda3b42480367
#
_cell.length_a   1.000
_cell.length_b   1.000
_cell.length_c   1.000
_cell.angle_alpha   90.00
_cell.angle_beta   90.00
_cell.angle_gamma   90.00
#
_symmetry.space_group_name_H-M   'P 1'
#
loop_
_entity.id
_entity.type
_entity.pdbx_description
1 polymer ?
#
loop_
_entity_poly.entity_id
_entity_poly.type
_entity_poly.pdbx_seq_one_letter_code
_entity_poly.pdbx_strand_id
1 'polypeptide(L)'
;GNPHGIPAVFVHGGPGGGCSEDHRRLFDPERYRIILFDQRGCGRSLPRAREPGTDLSTNTTWALVADMERLREHLGVRAWLVFGGSWGSTLSLAYAQTHPGKVLALVLRGVFTLSRRELEWFYEGAGADMIYPDEWEAFVAAAGEGVGPGGFIERYHELLTSPDPAVHGPAAIAWTTWEAATSTLLRDQPHVDEARDL
;
A
#
# COMPACT_ATOMS: atom_id res chain seq x y z
N GLY A 1 5.14 -20.23 11.82
CA GLY A 1 3.97 -20.59 12.61
C GLY A 1 3.60 -22.05 12.49
N ASN A 2 2.49 -22.44 13.09
CA ASN A 2 2.01 -23.81 13.11
C ASN A 2 1.48 -24.23 11.71
N PRO A 3 2.05 -25.23 11.04
CA PRO A 3 1.59 -25.66 9.71
C PRO A 3 0.16 -26.23 9.72
N HIS A 4 -0.32 -26.68 10.89
CA HIS A 4 -1.67 -27.21 11.09
C HIS A 4 -2.61 -26.19 11.79
N GLY A 5 -2.13 -24.98 12.05
CA GLY A 5 -2.89 -23.92 12.68
C GLY A 5 -3.92 -23.27 11.75
N ILE A 6 -4.66 -22.32 12.30
CA ILE A 6 -5.64 -21.52 11.55
C ILE A 6 -4.90 -20.77 10.43
N PRO A 7 -5.26 -20.94 9.15
CA PRO A 7 -4.63 -20.19 8.08
C PRO A 7 -4.90 -18.69 8.24
N ALA A 8 -3.84 -17.90 8.21
CA ALA A 8 -3.90 -16.44 8.30
C ALA A 8 -2.99 -15.81 7.24
N VAL A 9 -3.53 -14.98 6.38
CA VAL A 9 -2.79 -14.25 5.37
C VAL A 9 -2.64 -12.79 5.77
N PHE A 10 -1.41 -12.29 5.66
CA PHE A 10 -1.12 -10.87 5.84
C PHE A 10 -1.08 -10.17 4.48
N VAL A 11 -1.88 -9.11 4.36
CA VAL A 11 -1.99 -8.28 3.16
C VAL A 11 -1.34 -6.93 3.47
N HIS A 12 -0.14 -6.74 2.92
CA HIS A 12 0.64 -5.52 3.18
C HIS A 12 0.02 -4.27 2.57
N GLY A 13 0.42 -3.13 3.09
CA GLY A 13 0.04 -1.80 2.64
C GLY A 13 0.91 -1.26 1.49
N GLY A 14 0.91 0.00 1.36
CA GLY A 14 1.50 0.80 0.30
C GLY A 14 0.37 1.46 -0.51
N PRO A 15 0.10 1.08 -1.76
CA PRO A 15 0.51 -0.14 -2.50
C PRO A 15 2.02 -0.30 -2.67
N GLY A 16 2.50 -1.55 -2.67
CA GLY A 16 3.89 -1.83 -3.01
C GLY A 16 4.87 -1.99 -1.83
N GLY A 17 4.41 -1.87 -0.58
CA GLY A 17 5.28 -1.93 0.60
C GLY A 17 5.96 -3.28 0.85
N GLY A 18 5.40 -4.37 0.34
CA GLY A 18 5.95 -5.73 0.55
C GLY A 18 5.81 -6.25 1.98
N CYS A 19 6.28 -7.48 2.19
CA CYS A 19 6.31 -8.14 3.49
C CYS A 19 7.72 -8.28 4.04
N SER A 20 7.89 -7.99 5.33
CA SER A 20 9.07 -8.37 6.11
C SER A 20 8.78 -9.57 7.02
N GLU A 21 9.84 -10.20 7.54
CA GLU A 21 9.70 -11.28 8.51
C GLU A 21 9.03 -10.84 9.81
N ASP A 22 9.15 -9.58 10.18
CA ASP A 22 8.56 -9.02 11.39
C ASP A 22 7.03 -9.03 11.39
N HIS A 23 6.40 -9.03 10.21
CA HIS A 23 4.94 -9.16 10.11
C HIS A 23 4.42 -10.49 10.70
N ARG A 24 5.28 -11.51 10.88
CA ARG A 24 4.93 -12.75 11.61
C ARG A 24 4.59 -12.49 13.07
N ARG A 25 5.13 -11.45 13.68
CA ARG A 25 4.91 -11.07 15.08
C ARG A 25 3.48 -10.59 15.36
N LEU A 26 2.72 -10.29 14.32
CA LEU A 26 1.30 -9.92 14.42
C LEU A 26 0.40 -11.13 14.74
N PHE A 27 0.95 -12.34 14.71
CA PHE A 27 0.20 -13.58 14.88
C PHE A 27 0.86 -14.46 15.95
N ASP A 28 0.03 -15.17 16.71
CA ASP A 28 0.49 -16.23 17.61
C ASP A 28 1.01 -17.42 16.76
N PRO A 29 2.31 -17.72 16.79
CA PRO A 29 2.90 -18.78 15.96
C PRO A 29 2.45 -20.19 16.32
N GLU A 30 1.91 -20.41 17.52
CA GLU A 30 1.38 -21.71 17.95
C GLU A 30 -0.03 -21.96 17.39
N ARG A 31 -0.80 -20.91 17.17
CA ARG A 31 -2.19 -20.98 16.74
C ARG A 31 -2.40 -20.84 15.24
N TYR A 32 -1.54 -20.07 14.56
CA TYR A 32 -1.74 -19.70 13.16
C TYR A 32 -0.74 -20.32 12.20
N ARG A 33 -1.24 -20.78 11.06
CA ARG A 33 -0.44 -21.00 9.85
C ARG A 33 -0.30 -19.65 9.15
N ILE A 34 0.81 -18.97 9.39
CA ILE A 34 1.05 -17.60 8.95
C ILE A 34 1.52 -17.61 7.49
N ILE A 35 0.82 -16.87 6.64
CA ILE A 35 1.11 -16.72 5.22
C ILE A 35 1.45 -15.26 4.96
N LEU A 36 2.68 -15.02 4.53
CA LEU A 36 3.17 -13.72 4.09
C LEU A 36 3.44 -13.81 2.59
N PHE A 37 3.00 -12.84 1.82
CA PHE A 37 3.30 -12.77 0.39
C PHE A 37 3.49 -11.33 -0.05
N ASP A 38 4.36 -11.12 -1.01
CA ASP A 38 4.51 -9.84 -1.67
C ASP A 38 3.52 -9.78 -2.83
N GLN A 39 2.67 -8.74 -2.87
CA GLN A 39 1.74 -8.52 -3.97
C GLN A 39 2.51 -8.36 -5.29
N ARG A 40 1.83 -8.56 -6.44
CA ARG A 40 2.49 -8.40 -7.74
C ARG A 40 3.15 -7.01 -7.86
N GLY A 41 4.28 -6.96 -8.51
CA GLY A 41 5.02 -5.74 -8.75
C GLY A 41 5.91 -5.28 -7.59
N CYS A 42 5.89 -5.93 -6.43
CA CYS A 42 6.66 -5.46 -5.28
C CYS A 42 7.41 -6.57 -4.54
N GLY A 43 8.31 -6.15 -3.67
CA GLY A 43 9.10 -7.04 -2.81
C GLY A 43 9.88 -8.09 -3.62
N ARG A 44 9.61 -9.36 -3.35
CA ARG A 44 10.23 -10.53 -4.01
C ARG A 44 9.43 -11.04 -5.20
N SER A 45 8.20 -10.51 -5.42
CA SER A 45 7.37 -10.89 -6.58
C SER A 45 7.91 -10.28 -7.87
N LEU A 46 7.88 -11.06 -8.96
CA LEU A 46 8.42 -10.67 -10.26
C LEU A 46 7.31 -10.63 -11.33
N PRO A 47 7.43 -9.74 -12.35
CA PRO A 47 8.40 -8.65 -12.46
C PRO A 47 8.14 -7.56 -11.42
N ARG A 48 9.16 -6.78 -11.05
CA ARG A 48 8.99 -5.66 -10.11
C ARG A 48 8.53 -4.41 -10.84
N ALA A 49 7.62 -3.66 -10.23
CA ALA A 49 7.10 -2.41 -10.81
C ALA A 49 8.22 -1.37 -11.11
N ARG A 50 9.29 -1.37 -10.30
CA ARG A 50 10.44 -0.48 -10.46
C ARG A 50 11.39 -0.85 -11.61
N GLU A 51 11.25 -2.05 -12.19
CA GLU A 51 12.12 -2.46 -13.30
C GLU A 51 11.69 -1.74 -14.59
N PRO A 52 12.63 -1.07 -15.31
CA PRO A 52 12.30 -0.37 -16.54
C PRO A 52 11.57 -1.27 -17.55
N GLY A 53 10.49 -0.78 -18.12
CA GLY A 53 9.70 -1.50 -19.12
C GLY A 53 8.72 -2.53 -18.54
N THR A 54 8.57 -2.61 -17.23
CA THR A 54 7.53 -3.47 -16.61
C THR A 54 6.14 -2.97 -17.01
N ASP A 55 5.34 -3.87 -17.59
CA ASP A 55 3.94 -3.58 -17.89
C ASP A 55 3.09 -3.63 -16.61
N LEU A 56 2.60 -2.46 -16.20
CA LEU A 56 1.73 -2.31 -15.03
C LEU A 56 0.24 -2.38 -15.36
N SER A 57 -0.15 -2.54 -16.62
CA SER A 57 -1.56 -2.57 -17.06
C SER A 57 -2.38 -3.66 -16.36
N THR A 58 -1.72 -4.74 -15.94
CA THR A 58 -2.33 -5.84 -15.21
C THR A 58 -2.25 -5.70 -13.69
N ASN A 59 -1.62 -4.64 -13.16
CA ASN A 59 -1.50 -4.41 -11.72
C ASN A 59 -2.73 -3.65 -11.19
N THR A 60 -3.87 -4.32 -11.25
CA THR A 60 -5.17 -3.78 -10.81
C THR A 60 -5.62 -4.45 -9.52
N THR A 61 -6.52 -3.78 -8.78
CA THR A 61 -7.13 -4.35 -7.56
C THR A 61 -7.72 -5.74 -7.81
N TRP A 62 -8.41 -5.93 -8.93
CA TRP A 62 -9.06 -7.21 -9.26
C TRP A 62 -8.06 -8.31 -9.60
N ALA A 63 -6.94 -7.95 -10.21
CA ALA A 63 -5.85 -8.90 -10.45
C ALA A 63 -5.19 -9.32 -9.13
N LEU A 64 -5.02 -8.39 -8.16
CA LEU A 64 -4.52 -8.69 -6.82
C LEU A 64 -5.48 -9.58 -6.03
N VAL A 65 -6.80 -9.35 -6.14
CA VAL A 65 -7.83 -10.24 -5.57
C VAL A 65 -7.72 -11.65 -6.15
N ALA A 66 -7.55 -11.77 -7.47
CA ALA A 66 -7.37 -13.06 -8.14
C ALA A 66 -6.06 -13.76 -7.72
N ASP A 67 -4.98 -13.00 -7.49
CA ASP A 67 -3.72 -13.57 -6.99
C ASP A 67 -3.88 -14.13 -5.58
N MET A 68 -4.60 -13.45 -4.71
CA MET A 68 -4.89 -13.97 -3.36
C MET A 68 -5.64 -15.30 -3.45
N GLU A 69 -6.63 -15.41 -4.33
CA GLU A 69 -7.40 -16.66 -4.50
C GLU A 69 -6.53 -17.78 -5.07
N ARG A 70 -5.68 -17.51 -6.07
CA ARG A 70 -4.70 -18.47 -6.60
C ARG A 70 -3.72 -18.94 -5.51
N LEU A 71 -3.24 -18.01 -4.68
CA LEU A 71 -2.35 -18.35 -3.56
C LEU A 71 -3.05 -19.25 -2.55
N ARG A 72 -4.29 -18.92 -2.19
CA ARG A 72 -5.10 -19.73 -1.28
C ARG A 72 -5.27 -21.18 -1.81
N GLU A 73 -5.63 -21.31 -3.08
CA GLU A 73 -5.80 -22.61 -3.73
C GLU A 73 -4.49 -23.40 -3.81
N HIS A 74 -3.40 -22.74 -4.22
CA HIS A 74 -2.08 -23.34 -4.29
C HIS A 74 -1.62 -23.89 -2.93
N LEU A 75 -1.94 -23.21 -1.84
CA LEU A 75 -1.60 -23.63 -0.48
C LEU A 75 -2.57 -24.66 0.11
N GLY A 76 -3.62 -25.05 -0.63
CA GLY A 76 -4.63 -25.99 -0.16
C GLY A 76 -5.47 -25.46 0.99
N VAL A 77 -5.61 -24.13 1.12
CA VAL A 77 -6.35 -23.48 2.20
C VAL A 77 -7.81 -23.32 1.79
N ARG A 78 -8.74 -23.84 2.60
CA ARG A 78 -10.18 -23.72 2.33
C ARG A 78 -10.68 -22.29 2.54
N ALA A 79 -10.32 -21.69 3.65
CA ALA A 79 -10.62 -20.32 4.03
C ALA A 79 -9.57 -19.84 5.03
N TRP A 80 -9.33 -18.55 5.13
CA TRP A 80 -8.32 -17.96 5.98
C TRP A 80 -8.79 -16.71 6.73
N LEU A 81 -8.14 -16.39 7.82
CA LEU A 81 -8.16 -15.06 8.42
C LEU A 81 -7.37 -14.13 7.51
N VAL A 82 -7.92 -12.98 7.18
CA VAL A 82 -7.26 -11.95 6.36
C VAL A 82 -6.92 -10.76 7.25
N PHE A 83 -5.63 -10.46 7.37
CA PHE A 83 -5.14 -9.30 8.12
C PHE A 83 -4.61 -8.28 7.12
N GLY A 84 -5.24 -7.11 7.03
CA GLY A 84 -4.83 -6.03 6.12
C GLY A 84 -4.61 -4.71 6.84
N GLY A 85 -3.54 -3.99 6.45
CA GLY A 85 -3.24 -2.66 6.95
C GLY A 85 -3.14 -1.63 5.82
N SER A 86 -3.68 -0.40 6.01
CA SER A 86 -3.65 0.67 5.01
C SER A 86 -4.25 0.21 3.68
N TRP A 87 -3.54 0.32 2.55
CA TRP A 87 -3.94 -0.29 1.28
C TRP A 87 -4.34 -1.77 1.43
N GLY A 88 -3.64 -2.51 2.29
CA GLY A 88 -3.99 -3.90 2.58
C GLY A 88 -5.39 -4.06 3.18
N SER A 89 -5.93 -3.06 3.87
CA SER A 89 -7.34 -3.08 4.33
C SER A 89 -8.31 -2.94 3.15
N THR A 90 -8.01 -2.06 2.20
CA THR A 90 -8.79 -1.89 0.95
C THR A 90 -8.85 -3.19 0.18
N LEU A 91 -7.68 -3.80 -0.07
CA LEU A 91 -7.59 -5.06 -0.81
C LEU A 91 -8.27 -6.22 -0.07
N SER A 92 -8.14 -6.28 1.27
CA SER A 92 -8.83 -7.29 2.10
C SER A 92 -10.35 -7.17 2.03
N LEU A 93 -10.88 -5.94 2.03
CA LEU A 93 -12.31 -5.68 1.86
C LEU A 93 -12.80 -6.08 0.46
N ALA A 94 -12.05 -5.72 -0.59
CA ALA A 94 -12.37 -6.12 -1.95
C ALA A 94 -12.37 -7.66 -2.11
N TYR A 95 -11.37 -8.33 -1.54
CA TYR A 95 -11.29 -9.79 -1.51
C TYR A 95 -12.47 -10.42 -0.76
N ALA A 96 -12.80 -9.92 0.43
CA ALA A 96 -13.87 -10.47 1.24
C ALA A 96 -15.26 -10.32 0.59
N GLN A 97 -15.49 -9.22 -0.12
CA GLN A 97 -16.73 -9.01 -0.87
C GLN A 97 -16.83 -9.93 -2.09
N THR A 98 -15.70 -10.19 -2.76
CA THR A 98 -15.65 -11.07 -3.94
C THR A 98 -15.72 -12.55 -3.56
N HIS A 99 -15.09 -12.93 -2.45
CA HIS A 99 -14.95 -14.31 -1.98
C HIS A 99 -15.41 -14.50 -0.52
N PRO A 100 -16.68 -14.17 -0.16
CA PRO A 100 -17.11 -14.16 1.25
C PRO A 100 -16.99 -15.54 1.92
N GLY A 101 -17.14 -16.64 1.17
CA GLY A 101 -16.98 -17.99 1.69
C GLY A 101 -15.54 -18.44 1.92
N LYS A 102 -14.56 -17.60 1.60
CA LYS A 102 -13.11 -17.87 1.77
C LYS A 102 -12.48 -17.09 2.91
N VAL A 103 -13.25 -16.26 3.61
CA VAL A 103 -12.79 -15.42 4.71
C VAL A 103 -13.40 -15.91 6.01
N LEU A 104 -12.54 -16.34 6.95
CA LEU A 104 -12.94 -16.74 8.31
C LEU A 104 -13.19 -15.52 9.20
N ALA A 105 -12.32 -14.51 9.06
CA ALA A 105 -12.40 -13.24 9.77
C ALA A 105 -11.55 -12.20 9.05
N LEU A 106 -11.86 -10.92 9.29
CA LEU A 106 -11.06 -9.77 8.87
C LEU A 106 -10.46 -9.09 10.10
N VAL A 107 -9.18 -8.79 10.04
CA VAL A 107 -8.49 -7.89 10.97
C VAL A 107 -7.96 -6.73 10.13
N LEU A 108 -8.50 -5.55 10.35
CA LEU A 108 -8.17 -4.37 9.55
C LEU A 108 -7.55 -3.30 10.44
N ARG A 109 -6.42 -2.75 9.99
CA ARG A 109 -5.67 -1.70 10.68
C ARG A 109 -5.47 -0.52 9.72
N GLY A 110 -5.57 0.73 10.27
CA GLY A 110 -5.44 1.92 9.42
C GLY A 110 -6.40 1.81 8.23
N VAL A 111 -7.69 1.62 8.52
CA VAL A 111 -8.70 1.32 7.50
C VAL A 111 -8.76 2.46 6.50
N PHE A 112 -8.57 2.10 5.23
CA PHE A 112 -8.62 2.99 4.09
C PHE A 112 -9.50 2.34 3.02
N THR A 113 -10.51 3.04 2.56
CA THR A 113 -11.49 2.51 1.60
C THR A 113 -11.31 3.06 0.19
N LEU A 114 -10.31 3.91 0.00
CA LEU A 114 -10.01 4.61 -1.25
C LEU A 114 -11.21 5.46 -1.72
N SER A 115 -12.00 5.96 -0.77
CA SER A 115 -13.09 6.87 -1.09
C SER A 115 -12.55 8.23 -1.53
N ARG A 116 -13.31 8.92 -2.39
CA ARG A 116 -12.94 10.25 -2.86
C ARG A 116 -12.67 11.20 -1.70
N ARG A 117 -13.47 11.15 -0.63
CA ARG A 117 -13.31 11.98 0.56
C ARG A 117 -11.99 11.71 1.29
N GLU A 118 -11.55 10.43 1.40
CA GLU A 118 -10.27 10.06 1.98
C GLU A 118 -9.11 10.57 1.13
N LEU A 119 -9.20 10.44 -0.19
CA LEU A 119 -8.20 10.95 -1.12
C LEU A 119 -8.10 12.48 -1.07
N GLU A 120 -9.21 13.17 -1.08
CA GLU A 120 -9.26 14.64 -0.96
C GLU A 120 -8.65 15.10 0.38
N TRP A 121 -9.00 14.41 1.48
CA TRP A 121 -8.47 14.74 2.80
C TRP A 121 -6.96 14.54 2.88
N PHE A 122 -6.44 13.51 2.25
CA PHE A 122 -5.04 13.12 2.40
C PHE A 122 -4.11 13.78 1.39
N TYR A 123 -4.56 14.01 0.13
CA TYR A 123 -3.69 14.45 -0.96
C TYR A 123 -4.10 15.79 -1.61
N GLU A 124 -5.26 16.34 -1.28
CA GLU A 124 -5.80 17.51 -2.01
C GLU A 124 -5.98 18.77 -1.13
N GLY A 125 -5.34 18.82 0.03
CA GLY A 125 -5.40 19.98 0.91
C GLY A 125 -6.74 20.17 1.59
N ALA A 126 -7.39 19.08 2.01
CA ALA A 126 -8.69 19.11 2.68
C ALA A 126 -8.65 18.54 4.11
N GLY A 127 -7.47 18.45 4.72
CA GLY A 127 -7.37 17.97 6.11
C GLY A 127 -5.95 17.64 6.56
N ALA A 128 -5.23 16.74 5.92
CA ALA A 128 -3.89 16.33 6.34
C ALA A 128 -2.87 17.48 6.28
N ASP A 129 -3.02 18.39 5.36
CA ASP A 129 -2.26 19.62 5.20
C ASP A 129 -2.26 20.50 6.47
N MET A 130 -3.39 20.53 7.20
CA MET A 130 -3.50 21.26 8.47
C MET A 130 -2.75 20.60 9.63
N ILE A 131 -2.52 19.28 9.55
CA ILE A 131 -1.83 18.52 10.60
C ILE A 131 -0.32 18.52 10.33
N TYR A 132 0.08 18.48 9.06
CA TYR A 132 1.47 18.39 8.60
C TYR A 132 1.82 19.53 7.63
N PRO A 133 1.74 20.81 8.06
CA PRO A 133 1.85 21.95 7.15
C PRO A 133 3.22 22.07 6.47
N ASP A 134 4.30 21.76 7.18
CA ASP A 134 5.66 21.87 6.63
C ASP A 134 5.92 20.82 5.53
N GLU A 135 5.44 19.60 5.74
CA GLU A 135 5.53 18.51 4.77
C GLU A 135 4.60 18.75 3.57
N TRP A 136 3.44 19.36 3.84
CA TRP A 136 2.50 19.75 2.78
C TRP A 136 3.08 20.80 1.85
N GLU A 137 3.75 21.83 2.40
CA GLU A 137 4.42 22.85 1.59
C GLU A 137 5.43 22.21 0.63
N ALA A 138 6.25 21.27 1.11
CA ALA A 138 7.21 20.55 0.29
C ALA A 138 6.53 19.67 -0.79
N PHE A 139 5.41 19.02 -0.44
CA PHE A 139 4.62 18.21 -1.36
C PHE A 139 4.02 19.09 -2.48
N VAL A 140 3.43 20.22 -2.14
CA VAL A 140 2.87 21.17 -3.12
C VAL A 140 3.96 21.75 -4.04
N ALA A 141 5.09 22.16 -3.46
CA ALA A 141 6.20 22.72 -4.25
C ALA A 141 6.73 21.75 -5.31
N ALA A 142 6.81 20.45 -4.98
CA ALA A 142 7.26 19.42 -5.91
C ALA A 142 6.24 19.13 -7.05
N ALA A 143 4.97 19.40 -6.83
CA ALA A 143 3.94 19.28 -7.89
C ALA A 143 4.10 20.35 -8.99
N GLY A 144 4.76 21.48 -8.67
CA GLY A 144 4.99 22.59 -9.57
C GLY A 144 3.89 23.66 -9.54
N GLU A 145 4.12 24.72 -10.29
CA GLU A 145 3.20 25.87 -10.33
C GLU A 145 1.88 25.55 -11.04
N GLY A 146 0.80 26.22 -10.62
CA GLY A 146 -0.51 26.16 -11.28
C GLY A 146 -1.39 24.98 -10.86
N VAL A 147 -0.92 24.14 -9.95
CA VAL A 147 -1.70 23.04 -9.36
C VAL A 147 -2.36 23.55 -8.08
N GLY A 148 -3.66 23.38 -7.97
CA GLY A 148 -4.45 23.74 -6.79
C GLY A 148 -5.18 22.53 -6.19
N PRO A 149 -5.95 22.75 -5.10
CA PRO A 149 -6.76 21.70 -4.48
C PRO A 149 -7.65 20.98 -5.50
N GLY A 150 -7.66 19.66 -5.43
CA GLY A 150 -8.38 18.79 -6.38
C GLY A 150 -7.59 18.41 -7.63
N GLY A 151 -6.30 18.80 -7.73
CA GLY A 151 -5.46 18.50 -8.89
C GLY A 151 -4.12 17.83 -8.57
N PHE A 152 -3.80 17.65 -7.29
CA PHE A 152 -2.49 17.08 -6.91
C PHE A 152 -2.34 15.60 -7.27
N ILE A 153 -3.37 14.78 -7.08
CA ILE A 153 -3.33 13.36 -7.43
C ILE A 153 -3.10 13.19 -8.94
N GLU A 154 -3.83 13.93 -9.77
CA GLU A 154 -3.68 13.87 -11.23
C GLU A 154 -2.28 14.35 -11.65
N ARG A 155 -1.82 15.45 -11.06
CA ARG A 155 -0.49 15.98 -11.34
C ARG A 155 0.62 15.03 -10.95
N TYR A 156 0.56 14.43 -9.77
CA TYR A 156 1.53 13.42 -9.35
C TYR A 156 1.48 12.17 -10.21
N HIS A 157 0.29 11.75 -10.66
CA HIS A 157 0.17 10.66 -11.61
C HIS A 157 0.92 10.96 -12.92
N GLU A 158 0.79 12.17 -13.48
CA GLU A 158 1.53 12.60 -14.66
C GLU A 158 3.06 12.57 -14.43
N LEU A 159 3.51 13.14 -13.30
CA LEU A 159 4.92 13.21 -12.96
C LEU A 159 5.52 11.82 -12.76
N LEU A 160 4.87 10.96 -11.97
CA LEU A 160 5.33 9.61 -11.62
C LEU A 160 5.31 8.65 -12.80
N THR A 161 4.44 8.86 -13.78
CA THR A 161 4.37 8.05 -15.01
C THR A 161 5.23 8.59 -16.14
N SER A 162 5.94 9.70 -15.94
CA SER A 162 6.89 10.24 -16.91
C SER A 162 8.01 9.22 -17.21
N PRO A 163 8.38 9.01 -18.47
CA PRO A 163 9.53 8.17 -18.81
C PRO A 163 10.88 8.80 -18.46
N ASP A 164 10.90 10.12 -18.17
CA ASP A 164 12.12 10.86 -17.85
C ASP A 164 12.46 10.73 -16.35
N PRO A 165 13.60 10.13 -15.98
CA PRO A 165 14.06 10.04 -14.61
C PRO A 165 14.24 11.38 -13.90
N ALA A 166 14.55 12.45 -14.65
CA ALA A 166 14.67 13.79 -14.10
C ALA A 166 13.31 14.38 -13.68
N VAL A 167 12.21 13.80 -14.16
CA VAL A 167 10.84 14.20 -13.81
C VAL A 167 10.27 13.28 -12.73
N HIS A 168 10.27 11.96 -12.98
CA HIS A 168 9.62 11.04 -12.03
C HIS A 168 10.41 10.84 -10.73
N GLY A 169 11.73 10.97 -10.75
CA GLY A 169 12.56 10.78 -9.55
C GLY A 169 12.22 11.77 -8.42
N PRO A 170 12.32 13.09 -8.66
CA PRO A 170 11.93 14.08 -7.66
C PRO A 170 10.49 13.94 -7.19
N ALA A 171 9.56 13.62 -8.10
CA ALA A 171 8.15 13.41 -7.75
C ALA A 171 7.95 12.17 -6.85
N ALA A 172 8.67 11.09 -7.12
CA ALA A 172 8.63 9.89 -6.29
C ALA A 172 9.15 10.17 -4.86
N ILE A 173 10.25 10.89 -4.75
CA ILE A 173 10.81 11.31 -3.45
C ILE A 173 9.80 12.16 -2.69
N ALA A 174 9.19 13.15 -3.32
CA ALA A 174 8.22 14.04 -2.67
C ALA A 174 6.97 13.28 -2.22
N TRP A 175 6.43 12.40 -3.07
CA TRP A 175 5.28 11.55 -2.75
C TRP A 175 5.58 10.63 -1.55
N THR A 176 6.69 9.90 -1.62
CA THR A 176 7.06 8.94 -0.57
C THR A 176 7.38 9.66 0.74
N THR A 177 8.02 10.83 0.68
CA THR A 177 8.28 11.67 1.87
C THR A 177 6.98 12.12 2.52
N TRP A 178 6.00 12.57 1.75
CA TRP A 178 4.67 12.92 2.27
C TRP A 178 4.00 11.75 2.97
N GLU A 179 3.98 10.57 2.34
CA GLU A 179 3.38 9.38 2.94
C GLU A 179 4.11 8.91 4.20
N ALA A 180 5.44 8.96 4.21
CA ALA A 180 6.24 8.62 5.39
C ALA A 180 5.98 9.58 6.56
N ALA A 181 5.97 10.89 6.29
CA ALA A 181 5.74 11.92 7.30
C ALA A 181 4.35 11.81 7.94
N THR A 182 3.34 11.49 7.13
CA THR A 182 1.93 11.40 7.57
C THR A 182 1.55 10.03 8.12
N SER A 183 2.44 9.04 8.07
CA SER A 183 2.20 7.68 8.58
C SER A 183 2.18 7.59 10.10
N THR A 184 2.73 8.58 10.81
CA THR A 184 2.80 8.67 12.27
C THR A 184 2.34 10.04 12.74
N LEU A 185 1.63 10.10 13.87
CA LEU A 185 1.17 11.38 14.45
C LEU A 185 2.35 12.22 14.97
N LEU A 186 3.34 11.57 15.55
CA LEU A 186 4.58 12.22 15.96
C LEU A 186 5.64 11.94 14.90
N ARG A 187 6.35 12.98 14.48
CA ARG A 187 7.36 12.88 13.43
C ARG A 187 8.40 11.82 13.76
N ASP A 188 8.49 10.82 12.91
CA ASP A 188 9.55 9.81 12.91
C ASP A 188 10.61 10.21 11.88
N GLN A 189 11.56 11.05 12.31
CA GLN A 189 12.56 11.61 11.40
C GLN A 189 13.39 10.54 10.68
N PRO A 190 13.87 9.46 11.33
CA PRO A 190 14.55 8.37 10.65
C PRO A 190 13.73 7.75 9.50
N HIS A 191 12.43 7.54 9.70
CA HIS A 191 11.54 6.99 8.68
C HIS A 191 11.34 7.93 7.49
N VAL A 192 11.24 9.23 7.77
CA VAL A 192 11.15 10.27 6.72
C VAL A 192 12.46 10.38 5.93
N ASP A 193 13.61 10.30 6.61
CA ASP A 193 14.92 10.38 5.95
C ASP A 193 15.16 9.15 5.07
N GLU A 194 14.80 7.95 5.52
CA GLU A 194 14.84 6.73 4.71
C GLU A 194 14.00 6.86 3.42
N ALA A 195 12.84 7.50 3.51
CA ALA A 195 11.98 7.75 2.36
C ALA A 195 12.57 8.75 1.35
N ARG A 196 13.47 9.62 1.77
CA ARG A 196 14.18 10.59 0.91
C ARG A 196 15.38 9.99 0.19
N ASP A 197 15.92 8.92 0.72
CA ASP A 197 17.14 8.26 0.19
C ASP A 197 16.80 7.21 -0.91
N LEU A 198 15.53 7.11 -1.31
CA LEU A 198 15.06 6.22 -2.39
C LEU A 198 15.31 6.83 -3.77
#